data_35773231d493a560be439d1a0b6aaef8
#
_entry.id   35773231d493a560be439d1a0b6aaef8
#
_cell.length_a   1.000
_cell.length_b   1.000
_cell.length_c   1.000
_cell.angle_alpha   90.00
_cell.angle_beta   90.00
_cell.angle_gamma   90.00
#
_symmetry.space_group_name_H-M   'P 1'
#
loop_
_entity.id
_entity.type
_entity.pdbx_description
1 polymer ?
#
loop_
_entity_poly.entity_id
_entity_poly.type
_entity_poly.pdbx_seq_one_letter_code
_entity_poly.pdbx_strand_id
1 'polypeptide(L)'
;MRGTIDFGGKPVELVANGATPVLYKRVFRRDFLNSANKADDMDIYVELAFIMAKQAEKPLSELINSLKYEDYLAWVEEFEAMAIIEKVAEIFALYQGQAMQTSVSKKNQ
;
A
#
# COMPACT_ATOMS: atom_id res chain seq x y z
N MET A 1 -5.75 -9.70 1.44
CA MET A 1 -6.35 -9.24 0.17
C MET A 1 -5.25 -8.95 -0.85
N ARG A 2 -5.44 -9.40 -2.05
CA ARG A 2 -4.45 -9.20 -3.13
C ARG A 2 -5.13 -8.49 -4.29
N GLY A 3 -4.44 -7.58 -4.93
CA GLY A 3 -4.98 -6.89 -6.09
C GLY A 3 -3.88 -6.26 -6.91
N THR A 4 -4.23 -5.76 -8.08
CA THR A 4 -3.30 -5.08 -8.96
C THR A 4 -3.85 -3.68 -9.23
N ILE A 5 -3.00 -2.68 -9.07
CA ILE A 5 -3.37 -1.30 -9.36
C ILE A 5 -2.39 -0.77 -10.40
N ASP A 6 -2.92 -0.06 -11.37
CA ASP A 6 -2.12 0.55 -12.42
C ASP A 6 -1.67 1.93 -11.96
N PHE A 7 -0.37 2.09 -11.75
CA PHE A 7 0.22 3.37 -11.36
C PHE A 7 0.86 4.00 -12.59
N GLY A 8 0.06 4.78 -13.32
CA GLY A 8 0.58 5.52 -14.47
C GLY A 8 1.10 4.65 -15.61
N GLY A 9 0.40 3.55 -15.88
CA GLY A 9 0.79 2.63 -16.93
C GLY A 9 1.62 1.46 -16.45
N LYS A 10 1.98 1.43 -15.15
CA LYS A 10 2.72 0.31 -14.55
C LYS A 10 1.80 -0.47 -13.63
N PRO A 11 1.36 -1.66 -14.02
CA PRO A 11 0.54 -2.48 -13.12
C PRO A 11 1.41 -3.03 -11.99
N VAL A 12 0.95 -2.81 -10.76
CA VAL A 12 1.70 -3.21 -9.57
C VAL A 12 0.82 -4.12 -8.73
N GLU A 13 1.35 -5.28 -8.38
CA GLU A 13 0.64 -6.22 -7.53
C GLU A 13 0.84 -5.83 -6.07
N LEU A 14 -0.25 -5.85 -5.31
CA LEU A 14 -0.26 -5.43 -3.90
C LEU A 14 -0.91 -6.51 -3.05
N VAL A 15 -0.41 -6.65 -1.83
CA VAL A 15 -0.98 -7.57 -0.85
C VAL A 15 -1.21 -6.80 0.45
N ALA A 16 -2.43 -6.89 0.98
CA ALA A 16 -2.78 -6.31 2.27
C ALA A 16 -3.25 -7.41 3.21
N ASN A 17 -2.70 -7.46 4.41
CA ASN A 17 -3.11 -8.41 5.44
C ASN A 17 -2.67 -7.86 6.80
N GLY A 18 -2.71 -8.72 7.82
CA GLY A 18 -2.33 -8.29 9.17
C GLY A 18 -0.91 -7.82 9.32
N ALA A 19 -0.02 -8.19 8.39
CA ALA A 19 1.37 -7.76 8.44
C ALA A 19 1.54 -6.32 7.92
N THR A 20 0.58 -5.81 7.15
CA THR A 20 0.69 -4.50 6.53
C THR A 20 0.92 -3.38 7.56
N PRO A 21 0.07 -3.23 8.59
CA PRO A 21 0.31 -2.15 9.56
C PRO A 21 1.58 -2.38 10.39
N VAL A 22 1.98 -3.63 10.61
CA VAL A 22 3.21 -3.94 11.33
C VAL A 22 4.42 -3.44 10.55
N LEU A 23 4.49 -3.77 9.27
CA LEU A 23 5.59 -3.33 8.41
C LEU A 23 5.58 -1.82 8.24
N TYR A 24 4.40 -1.24 8.06
CA TYR A 24 4.29 0.21 7.91
C TYR A 24 4.91 0.92 9.10
N LYS A 25 4.51 0.53 10.30
CA LYS A 25 5.02 1.14 11.52
C LYS A 25 6.54 0.95 11.64
N ARG A 26 7.04 -0.21 11.26
CA ARG A 26 8.45 -0.52 11.35
C ARG A 26 9.30 0.37 10.44
N VAL A 27 8.84 0.57 9.22
CA VAL A 27 9.60 1.32 8.22
C VAL A 27 9.44 2.82 8.41
N PHE A 28 8.22 3.28 8.67
CA PHE A 28 7.92 4.71 8.69
C PHE A 28 7.83 5.29 10.10
N ARG A 29 7.91 4.45 11.12
CA ARG A 29 7.98 4.87 12.52
C ARG A 29 6.73 5.64 12.97
N ARG A 30 5.58 5.32 12.40
CA ARG A 30 4.31 5.91 12.81
C ARG A 30 3.19 4.93 12.54
N ASP A 31 2.09 5.10 13.27
CA ASP A 31 0.91 4.27 13.15
C ASP A 31 0.08 4.78 11.98
N PHE A 32 -0.20 3.91 11.01
CA PHE A 32 -0.95 4.32 9.81
C PHE A 32 -2.31 4.92 10.15
N LEU A 33 -3.08 4.26 11.02
CA LEU A 33 -4.42 4.72 11.34
C LEU A 33 -4.42 6.10 12.01
N ASN A 34 -3.49 6.32 12.92
CA ASN A 34 -3.37 7.63 13.54
C ASN A 34 -2.95 8.69 12.54
N SER A 35 -2.04 8.34 11.65
CA SER A 35 -1.56 9.27 10.63
C SER A 35 -2.67 9.61 9.64
N ALA A 36 -3.42 8.59 9.21
CA ALA A 36 -4.50 8.78 8.26
C ALA A 36 -5.60 9.70 8.81
N ASN A 37 -5.90 9.56 10.10
CA ASN A 37 -6.94 10.37 10.73
C ASN A 37 -6.57 11.84 10.84
N LYS A 38 -5.29 12.16 10.82
CA LYS A 38 -4.81 13.53 10.98
C LYS A 38 -4.49 14.19 9.67
N ALA A 39 -4.52 13.44 8.58
CA ALA A 39 -3.74 13.85 7.44
C ALA A 39 -4.51 14.55 6.37
N ASP A 40 -4.02 15.70 6.04
CA ASP A 40 -4.08 16.21 4.70
C ASP A 40 -2.91 15.64 3.89
N ASP A 41 -2.17 14.72 4.47
CA ASP A 41 -0.92 14.22 3.89
C ASP A 41 -1.17 12.97 3.07
N MET A 42 -1.10 13.10 1.75
CA MET A 42 -1.31 11.98 0.85
C MET A 42 -0.14 11.01 0.82
N ASP A 43 1.02 11.44 1.33
CA ASP A 43 2.21 10.59 1.34
C ASP A 43 1.99 9.30 2.11
N ILE A 44 1.12 9.31 3.12
CA ILE A 44 0.86 8.10 3.89
C ILE A 44 0.29 6.99 3.01
N TYR A 45 -0.47 7.34 1.99
CA TYR A 45 -1.05 6.35 1.08
C TYR A 45 -0.02 5.83 0.09
N VAL A 46 0.92 6.68 -0.32
CA VAL A 46 2.04 6.26 -1.16
C VAL A 46 2.92 5.30 -0.38
N GLU A 47 3.20 5.62 0.89
CA GLU A 47 3.96 4.75 1.77
C GLU A 47 3.26 3.40 1.97
N LEU A 48 1.94 3.43 2.14
CA LEU A 48 1.15 2.22 2.31
C LEU A 48 1.23 1.34 1.05
N ALA A 49 1.13 1.97 -0.13
CA ALA A 49 1.23 1.24 -1.39
C ALA A 49 2.59 0.55 -1.51
N PHE A 50 3.66 1.22 -1.09
CA PHE A 50 5.00 0.63 -1.09
C PHE A 50 5.03 -0.64 -0.24
N ILE A 51 4.52 -0.56 0.99
CA ILE A 51 4.49 -1.72 1.88
C ILE A 51 3.75 -2.89 1.23
N MET A 52 2.57 -2.61 0.68
CA MET A 52 1.76 -3.65 0.06
C MET A 52 2.41 -4.24 -1.19
N ALA A 53 3.14 -3.41 -1.95
CA ALA A 53 3.85 -3.90 -3.13
C ALA A 53 4.97 -4.85 -2.72
N LYS A 54 5.68 -4.52 -1.65
CA LYS A 54 6.75 -5.40 -1.17
C LYS A 54 6.20 -6.71 -0.60
N GLN A 55 5.03 -6.64 0.04
CA GLN A 55 4.39 -7.86 0.54
C GLN A 55 3.98 -8.80 -0.59
N ALA A 56 3.70 -8.26 -1.78
CA ALA A 56 3.40 -9.10 -2.93
C ALA A 56 4.64 -9.86 -3.42
N GLU A 57 5.82 -9.36 -3.07
CA GLU A 57 7.09 -9.96 -3.52
C GLU A 57 7.68 -10.93 -2.51
N LYS A 58 7.55 -10.64 -1.21
CA LYS A 58 8.23 -11.41 -0.16
C LYS A 58 7.37 -11.52 1.09
N PRO A 59 7.55 -12.59 1.87
CA PRO A 59 6.79 -12.77 3.12
C PRO A 59 7.31 -11.85 4.22
N LEU A 60 6.49 -11.68 5.26
CA LEU A 60 6.83 -10.86 6.42
C LEU A 60 8.18 -11.24 7.02
N SER A 61 8.45 -12.54 7.12
CA SER A 61 9.68 -13.01 7.74
C SER A 61 10.94 -12.45 7.06
N GLU A 62 10.87 -12.19 5.76
CA GLU A 62 12.00 -11.61 5.06
C GLU A 62 12.00 -10.09 5.13
N LEU A 63 10.81 -9.49 5.10
CA LEU A 63 10.71 -8.02 5.05
C LEU A 63 10.96 -7.35 6.39
N ILE A 64 10.63 -8.03 7.50
CA ILE A 64 10.60 -7.39 8.81
C ILE A 64 11.96 -6.83 9.23
N ASN A 65 13.04 -7.45 8.78
CA ASN A 65 14.39 -7.02 9.15
C ASN A 65 15.17 -6.40 7.99
N SER A 66 14.63 -6.43 6.79
CA SER A 66 15.38 -5.96 5.61
C SER A 66 14.79 -4.73 4.95
N LEU A 67 13.50 -4.49 5.13
CA LEU A 67 12.85 -3.38 4.45
C LEU A 67 13.16 -2.07 5.17
N LYS A 68 13.64 -1.10 4.40
CA LYS A 68 14.11 0.17 4.97
C LYS A 68 13.49 1.35 4.24
N TYR A 69 13.58 2.52 4.87
CA TYR A 69 13.07 3.75 4.29
C TYR A 69 13.74 4.07 2.95
N GLU A 70 15.02 3.75 2.80
CA GLU A 70 15.73 3.98 1.54
C GLU A 70 15.10 3.17 0.40
N ASP A 71 14.57 2.00 0.71
CA ASP A 71 13.91 1.17 -0.31
C ASP A 71 12.64 1.85 -0.81
N TYR A 72 11.94 2.54 0.08
CA TYR A 72 10.77 3.31 -0.28
C TYR A 72 11.14 4.45 -1.24
N LEU A 73 12.20 5.18 -0.94
CA LEU A 73 12.63 6.28 -1.78
C LEU A 73 13.00 5.78 -3.18
N ALA A 74 13.71 4.66 -3.25
CA ALA A 74 14.07 4.07 -4.54
C ALA A 74 12.85 3.62 -5.32
N TRP A 75 11.85 3.09 -4.61
CA TRP A 75 10.65 2.58 -5.25
C TRP A 75 9.81 3.71 -5.86
N VAL A 76 9.63 4.81 -5.13
CA VAL A 76 8.79 5.91 -5.65
C VAL A 76 9.41 6.59 -6.87
N GLU A 77 10.73 6.55 -6.98
CA GLU A 77 11.40 7.13 -8.14
C GLU A 77 11.06 6.44 -9.46
N GLU A 78 10.50 5.24 -9.39
CA GLU A 78 10.13 4.50 -10.60
C GLU A 78 8.85 4.99 -11.25
N PHE A 79 8.11 5.89 -10.59
CA PHE A 79 6.78 6.29 -11.03
C PHE A 79 6.72 7.78 -11.34
N GLU A 80 5.76 8.14 -12.20
CA GLU A 80 5.46 9.55 -12.49
C GLU A 80 4.91 10.22 -11.24
N ALA A 81 5.05 11.54 -11.18
CA ALA A 81 4.76 12.30 -9.96
C ALA A 81 3.38 12.05 -9.36
N MET A 82 2.35 11.92 -10.19
CA MET A 82 0.97 11.76 -9.70
C MET A 82 0.46 10.33 -9.80
N ALA A 83 1.27 9.41 -10.32
CA ALA A 83 0.79 8.08 -10.67
C ALA A 83 0.17 7.31 -9.49
N ILE A 84 0.79 7.41 -8.32
CA ILE A 84 0.31 6.68 -7.15
C ILE A 84 -0.79 7.48 -6.45
N ILE A 85 -0.61 8.79 -6.33
CA ILE A 85 -1.56 9.64 -5.63
C ILE A 85 -2.95 9.60 -6.27
N GLU A 86 -3.01 9.47 -7.59
CA GLU A 86 -4.28 9.36 -8.28
C GLU A 86 -5.06 8.09 -7.90
N LYS A 87 -4.40 7.13 -7.26
CA LYS A 87 -5.00 5.84 -6.93
C LYS A 87 -5.24 5.67 -5.43
N VAL A 88 -5.22 6.75 -4.68
CA VAL A 88 -5.35 6.68 -3.21
C VAL A 88 -6.61 5.93 -2.77
N ALA A 89 -7.74 6.17 -3.43
CA ALA A 89 -8.98 5.50 -3.05
C ALA A 89 -8.88 3.98 -3.23
N GLU A 90 -8.24 3.55 -4.32
CA GLU A 90 -8.08 2.11 -4.59
C GLU A 90 -7.08 1.49 -3.62
N ILE A 91 -6.01 2.21 -3.29
CA ILE A 91 -5.03 1.74 -2.32
C ILE A 91 -5.69 1.51 -0.97
N PHE A 92 -6.46 2.48 -0.52
CA PHE A 92 -7.12 2.39 0.78
C PHE A 92 -8.17 1.28 0.79
N ALA A 93 -8.93 1.13 -0.31
CA ALA A 93 -9.91 0.07 -0.41
C ALA A 93 -9.26 -1.30 -0.30
N LEU A 94 -8.12 -1.49 -0.93
CA LEU A 94 -7.39 -2.75 -0.84
C LEU A 94 -6.90 -2.99 0.60
N TYR A 95 -6.36 -1.95 1.21
CA TYR A 95 -5.88 -2.05 2.60
C TYR A 95 -7.02 -2.48 3.53
N GLN A 96 -8.21 -1.98 3.31
CA GLN A 96 -9.38 -2.33 4.13
C GLN A 96 -9.94 -3.71 3.79
N GLY A 97 -9.36 -4.39 2.82
CA GLY A 97 -9.81 -5.73 2.45
C GLY A 97 -11.02 -5.75 1.53
N GLN A 98 -11.31 -4.65 0.86
CA GLN A 98 -12.44 -4.58 -0.06
C GLN A 98 -12.01 -5.03 -1.46
N ALA A 99 -12.93 -5.71 -2.15
CA ALA A 99 -12.65 -6.14 -3.51
C ALA A 99 -12.51 -4.93 -4.43
N MET A 100 -11.59 -5.00 -5.31
CA MET A 100 -11.35 -3.91 -6.24
C MET A 100 -12.43 -3.78 -7.29
N GLN A 101 -13.10 -4.87 -7.55
CA GLN A 101 -14.19 -4.88 -8.49
C GLN A 101 -15.51 -4.90 -7.76
N THR A 102 -15.84 -5.25 -7.44
CA THR A 102 -16.80 -5.46 -6.85
C THR A 102 -17.60 -5.59 -6.44
N SER A 103 -17.26 -5.95 -6.37
CA SER A 103 -17.75 -6.03 -5.98
C SER A 103 -18.38 -6.45 -5.53
N VAL A 104 -18.25 -6.88 -5.45
CA VAL A 104 -18.71 -7.26 -5.15
C VAL A 104 -19.38 -7.62 -4.55
N SER A 105 -19.30 -7.74 -4.40
CA SER A 105 -19.89 -7.95 -4.02
C SER A 105 -20.60 -8.17 -3.43
N LYS A 106 -20.75 -8.23 -3.41
CA LYS A 106 -21.36 -8.25 -3.13
C LYS A 106 -22.10 -8.60 -2.73
N LYS A 107 -22.19 -8.86 -2.65
CA LYS A 107 -22.81 -9.11 -2.55
C LYS A 107 -23.49 -9.38 -2.03
N ASN A 108 -23.57 -9.53 -1.86
CA ASN A 108 -24.13 -9.63 -1.70
C ASN A 108 -24.63 -9.66 -1.39
N GLN A 109 -24.88 -9.87 -1.30
CA GLN A 109 -25.24 -9.73 -1.42
C GLN A 109 -25.46 -9.91 -1.31
#